data_f5023b15ff7fbfb6bf32390aa57003fb
#
_entry.id   f5023b15ff7fbfb6bf32390aa57003fb
#
_cell.length_a   1.000
_cell.length_b   1.000
_cell.length_c   1.000
_cell.angle_alpha   90.00
_cell.angle_beta   90.00
_cell.angle_gamma   90.00
#
_symmetry.space_group_name_H-M   'P 1'
#
loop_
_entity.id
_entity.type
_entity.pdbx_description
1 polymer ?
#
loop_
_entity_poly.entity_id
_entity_poly.type
_entity_poly.pdbx_seq_one_letter_code
_entity_poly.pdbx_strand_id
1 'polypeptide(L)'
;MSLPRSFPRRTFLQGMLAAPFFAATVRAAEAPELVDPARGPGAGWTIAVFPDTQNYAKYAKNQAHFDLMTRWVKEHRQAWNIGLVMHEGDYVEQNNIAVGGGRGYGDQNSESQWRSAKRALQVFDGVIPTVFATGNHDYGERSAEDRTTQFNDYFPLTHNPLTCDGKGGGIFLEGPPAREGKVTLENAAYVLKVSGGRDLLVVALEWAPRRFVVDWARELFARPRFRDHLGILLIHDYLLPSNLRDGQDGNRQRPGNPHWYKTGLTGDTHDGEDLWQALVRKTPNLRLVLNGHEMGAHVGYRQDANDVGKAVHQMLFNAQGLGGGSDHRGNGGDGWLRLLTFEPDGRTLSVRTFSPLRLQEGRPHYWDDPRWRFSVDLGA
;
A
#
# COMPACT_ATOMS: atom_id res chain seq x y z
N MET A 1 27.99 -56.89 -13.89
CA MET A 1 29.09 -56.40 -13.03
C MET A 1 29.82 -55.31 -13.77
N SER A 2 29.57 -54.07 -13.45
CA SER A 2 30.47 -52.90 -13.62
C SER A 2 29.81 -51.68 -13.02
N LEU A 3 30.47 -51.10 -12.08
CA LEU A 3 30.06 -49.92 -11.30
C LEU A 3 30.16 -48.64 -12.13
N PRO A 4 29.35 -47.63 -11.87
CA PRO A 4 29.40 -46.32 -12.57
C PRO A 4 30.48 -45.43 -11.95
N ARG A 5 31.16 -44.72 -12.83
CA ARG A 5 32.23 -43.74 -12.55
C ARG A 5 31.65 -42.46 -11.89
N SER A 6 32.30 -42.05 -10.80
CA SER A 6 32.09 -40.75 -10.15
C SER A 6 32.63 -39.59 -11.00
N PHE A 7 31.82 -38.54 -11.14
CA PHE A 7 32.25 -37.26 -11.71
C PHE A 7 32.68 -36.28 -10.58
N PRO A 8 33.77 -35.54 -10.76
CA PRO A 8 34.22 -34.59 -9.76
C PRO A 8 33.36 -33.32 -9.76
N ARG A 9 32.98 -32.85 -8.56
CA ARG A 9 32.35 -31.54 -8.33
C ARG A 9 33.37 -30.44 -8.65
N ARG A 10 33.10 -29.64 -9.69
CA ARG A 10 33.76 -28.36 -9.91
C ARG A 10 33.12 -27.29 -9.03
N THR A 11 33.87 -26.82 -8.07
CA THR A 11 33.55 -25.63 -7.26
C THR A 11 33.74 -24.39 -8.14
N PHE A 12 32.63 -23.73 -8.50
CA PHE A 12 32.66 -22.39 -9.11
C PHE A 12 32.70 -21.36 -7.99
N LEU A 13 33.86 -20.77 -7.74
CA LEU A 13 33.98 -19.51 -7.01
C LEU A 13 33.60 -18.38 -7.99
N GLN A 14 32.37 -17.91 -7.89
CA GLN A 14 31.99 -16.64 -8.50
C GLN A 14 32.34 -15.51 -7.53
N GLY A 15 33.32 -14.70 -7.92
CA GLY A 15 33.66 -13.47 -7.25
C GLY A 15 32.48 -12.47 -7.37
N MET A 16 31.86 -12.15 -6.26
CA MET A 16 30.93 -11.02 -6.15
C MET A 16 31.74 -9.72 -6.23
N LEU A 17 31.64 -9.02 -7.35
CA LEU A 17 31.98 -7.61 -7.43
C LEU A 17 30.96 -6.81 -6.63
N ALA A 18 31.36 -6.32 -5.47
CA ALA A 18 30.56 -5.41 -4.67
C ALA A 18 30.44 -4.06 -5.42
N ALA A 19 29.26 -3.74 -5.90
CA ALA A 19 28.94 -2.39 -6.34
C ALA A 19 28.96 -1.45 -5.12
N PRO A 20 29.45 -0.21 -5.25
CA PRO A 20 29.48 0.72 -4.13
C PRO A 20 28.05 1.11 -3.76
N PHE A 21 27.62 0.71 -2.58
CA PHE A 21 26.41 1.21 -1.94
C PHE A 21 26.63 2.69 -1.61
N PHE A 22 25.97 3.59 -2.34
CA PHE A 22 25.71 4.93 -1.82
C PHE A 22 24.70 4.80 -0.70
N ALA A 23 25.18 4.69 0.52
CA ALA A 23 24.38 4.84 1.70
C ALA A 23 23.88 6.29 1.76
N ALA A 24 22.64 6.53 1.32
CA ALA A 24 21.94 7.72 1.74
C ALA A 24 21.93 7.69 3.27
N THR A 25 22.61 8.65 3.89
CA THR A 25 22.62 8.80 5.35
C THR A 25 21.19 9.16 5.78
N VAL A 26 20.37 8.14 6.05
CA VAL A 26 19.17 8.28 6.85
C VAL A 26 19.66 8.75 8.20
N ARG A 27 19.50 10.04 8.48
CA ARG A 27 19.75 10.57 9.82
C ARG A 27 18.78 9.86 10.72
N ALA A 28 19.27 8.89 11.49
CA ALA A 28 18.49 8.27 12.56
C ALA A 28 18.06 9.40 13.48
N ALA A 29 16.77 9.74 13.44
CA ALA A 29 16.20 10.59 14.48
C ALA A 29 16.43 9.86 15.80
N GLU A 30 17.03 10.55 16.77
CA GLU A 30 17.11 10.03 18.14
C GLU A 30 15.74 9.50 18.52
N ALA A 31 15.68 8.25 18.95
CA ALA A 31 14.44 7.59 19.32
C ALA A 31 13.80 8.41 20.45
N PRO A 32 12.67 9.10 20.21
CA PRO A 32 11.99 9.74 21.31
C PRO A 32 11.54 8.64 22.26
N GLU A 33 11.69 8.91 23.55
CA GLU A 33 11.19 8.10 24.65
C GLU A 33 9.81 7.50 24.31
N LEU A 34 9.61 6.23 24.58
CA LEU A 34 8.35 5.48 24.42
C LEU A 34 7.26 6.04 25.34
N VAL A 35 6.88 7.26 25.11
CA VAL A 35 5.66 7.82 25.68
C VAL A 35 4.53 7.37 24.76
N ASP A 36 3.51 6.77 25.33
CA ASP A 36 2.23 6.51 24.64
C ASP A 36 1.84 7.79 23.90
N PRO A 37 1.88 7.81 22.57
CA PRO A 37 1.99 9.06 21.86
C PRO A 37 0.61 9.63 21.58
N ALA A 38 -0.14 9.94 22.59
CA ALA A 38 -1.23 10.89 22.46
C ALA A 38 -0.63 12.22 22.00
N ARG A 39 -0.49 12.39 20.69
CA ARG A 39 -0.13 13.68 20.12
C ARG A 39 -1.36 14.57 20.24
N GLY A 40 -1.29 15.55 21.11
CA GLY A 40 -2.36 16.53 21.28
C GLY A 40 -2.67 17.30 19.99
N PRO A 41 -3.78 18.04 19.93
CA PRO A 41 -4.11 18.93 18.82
C PRO A 41 -2.92 19.84 18.48
N GLY A 42 -2.53 19.89 17.21
CA GLY A 42 -1.39 20.68 16.73
C GLY A 42 -0.07 19.92 16.55
N ALA A 43 -0.02 18.63 16.84
CA ALA A 43 1.21 17.82 16.72
C ALA A 43 1.44 17.20 15.32
N GLY A 44 0.93 17.82 14.27
CA GLY A 44 1.00 17.31 12.90
C GLY A 44 -0.31 16.68 12.44
N TRP A 45 -0.35 16.25 11.17
CA TRP A 45 -1.50 15.60 10.55
C TRP A 45 -1.11 14.19 10.10
N THR A 46 -1.95 13.21 10.32
CA THR A 46 -1.58 11.79 10.16
C THR A 46 -2.46 11.07 9.13
N ILE A 47 -1.82 10.24 8.30
CA ILE A 47 -2.46 9.21 7.48
C ILE A 47 -2.24 7.86 8.18
N ALA A 48 -3.31 7.09 8.38
CA ALA A 48 -3.21 5.69 8.76
C ALA A 48 -3.23 4.81 7.50
N VAL A 49 -2.20 3.99 7.31
CA VAL A 49 -2.05 3.12 6.14
C VAL A 49 -2.18 1.67 6.58
N PHE A 50 -3.14 0.96 5.98
CA PHE A 50 -3.32 -0.47 6.15
C PHE A 50 -2.62 -1.21 5.01
N PRO A 51 -1.79 -2.21 5.33
CA PRO A 51 -1.20 -3.10 4.33
C PRO A 51 -2.23 -4.11 3.84
N ASP A 52 -1.78 -5.11 3.09
CA ASP A 52 -2.55 -6.25 2.65
C ASP A 52 -3.26 -6.94 3.82
N THR A 53 -4.59 -7.08 3.74
CA THR A 53 -5.41 -7.60 4.86
C THR A 53 -6.10 -8.93 4.57
N GLN A 54 -5.84 -9.54 3.40
CA GLN A 54 -6.47 -10.80 2.99
C GLN A 54 -6.25 -11.94 4.00
N ASN A 55 -5.12 -11.97 4.70
CA ASN A 55 -4.84 -13.00 5.71
C ASN A 55 -5.68 -12.86 6.98
N TYR A 56 -6.25 -11.69 7.23
CA TYR A 56 -7.29 -11.53 8.25
C TYR A 56 -8.65 -12.00 7.72
N ALA A 57 -8.97 -11.70 6.47
CA ALA A 57 -10.28 -11.99 5.88
C ALA A 57 -10.50 -13.49 5.66
N LYS A 58 -9.47 -14.22 5.21
CA LYS A 58 -9.57 -15.63 4.79
C LYS A 58 -9.80 -16.66 5.91
N TYR A 59 -9.53 -16.30 7.16
CA TYR A 59 -9.81 -17.14 8.32
C TYR A 59 -10.78 -16.46 9.27
N ALA A 60 -11.90 -17.11 9.59
CA ALA A 60 -12.91 -16.57 10.51
C ALA A 60 -12.32 -16.10 11.85
N LYS A 61 -11.37 -16.87 12.39
CA LYS A 61 -10.68 -16.56 13.66
C LYS A 61 -9.88 -15.27 13.64
N ASN A 62 -9.39 -14.83 12.46
CA ASN A 62 -8.53 -13.67 12.32
C ASN A 62 -9.31 -12.38 12.02
N GLN A 63 -10.57 -12.48 11.60
CA GLN A 63 -11.36 -11.32 11.18
C GLN A 63 -11.47 -10.26 12.27
N ALA A 64 -11.57 -10.68 13.55
CA ALA A 64 -11.62 -9.77 14.69
C ALA A 64 -10.35 -8.93 14.87
N HIS A 65 -9.20 -9.37 14.35
CA HIS A 65 -7.96 -8.58 14.40
C HIS A 65 -8.03 -7.36 13.47
N PHE A 66 -8.61 -7.52 12.28
CA PHE A 66 -8.81 -6.38 11.39
C PHE A 66 -9.87 -5.40 11.95
N ASP A 67 -10.97 -5.92 12.52
CA ASP A 67 -11.95 -5.09 13.22
C ASP A 67 -11.29 -4.30 14.39
N LEU A 68 -10.35 -4.90 15.10
CA LEU A 68 -9.58 -4.23 16.17
C LEU A 68 -8.70 -3.10 15.61
N MET A 69 -7.97 -3.35 14.53
CA MET A 69 -7.08 -2.37 13.91
C MET A 69 -7.86 -1.12 13.47
N THR A 70 -8.97 -1.32 12.75
CA THR A 70 -9.79 -0.21 12.25
C THR A 70 -10.49 0.55 13.37
N ARG A 71 -10.99 -0.14 14.39
CA ARG A 71 -11.58 0.48 15.57
C ARG A 71 -10.56 1.33 16.32
N TRP A 72 -9.33 0.82 16.52
CA TRP A 72 -8.27 1.59 17.17
C TRP A 72 -7.99 2.91 16.44
N VAL A 73 -7.86 2.87 15.11
CA VAL A 73 -7.65 4.08 14.29
C VAL A 73 -8.81 5.07 14.47
N LYS A 74 -10.05 4.60 14.44
CA LYS A 74 -11.24 5.44 14.67
C LYS A 74 -11.25 6.10 16.05
N GLU A 75 -10.99 5.32 17.09
CA GLU A 75 -11.03 5.78 18.49
C GLU A 75 -9.91 6.77 18.80
N HIS A 76 -8.73 6.58 18.19
CA HIS A 76 -7.56 7.43 18.43
C HIS A 76 -7.39 8.56 17.38
N ARG A 77 -8.38 8.76 16.49
CA ARG A 77 -8.25 9.72 15.40
C ARG A 77 -7.96 11.16 15.86
N GLN A 78 -8.53 11.56 16.98
CA GLN A 78 -8.29 12.91 17.54
C GLN A 78 -6.92 13.02 18.19
N ALA A 79 -6.54 12.02 19.00
CA ALA A 79 -5.26 11.99 19.71
C ALA A 79 -4.06 11.98 18.74
N TRP A 80 -4.21 11.35 17.57
CA TRP A 80 -3.19 11.27 16.53
C TRP A 80 -3.41 12.23 15.37
N ASN A 81 -4.47 13.04 15.40
CA ASN A 81 -4.90 13.89 14.29
C ASN A 81 -4.96 13.12 12.95
N ILE A 82 -5.61 11.94 12.96
CA ILE A 82 -5.74 11.11 11.76
C ILE A 82 -6.84 11.70 10.88
N GLY A 83 -6.43 12.25 9.73
CA GLY A 83 -7.32 12.89 8.78
C GLY A 83 -7.57 12.09 7.50
N LEU A 84 -6.89 10.96 7.31
CA LEU A 84 -7.04 10.08 6.16
C LEU A 84 -6.70 8.64 6.52
N VAL A 85 -7.45 7.70 5.96
CA VAL A 85 -7.14 6.27 5.96
C VAL A 85 -6.82 5.84 4.54
N MET A 86 -5.71 5.11 4.36
CA MET A 86 -5.35 4.47 3.10
C MET A 86 -5.27 2.95 3.28
N HIS A 87 -5.59 2.21 2.21
CA HIS A 87 -5.41 0.76 2.16
C HIS A 87 -4.70 0.37 0.86
N GLU A 88 -3.65 -0.43 0.96
CA GLU A 88 -2.73 -0.73 -0.14
C GLU A 88 -3.22 -1.86 -1.08
N GLY A 89 -4.44 -2.38 -0.89
CA GLY A 89 -5.02 -3.47 -1.70
C GLY A 89 -4.99 -4.82 -1.01
N ASP A 90 -5.43 -5.87 -1.69
CA ASP A 90 -5.56 -7.24 -1.18
C ASP A 90 -6.44 -7.31 0.07
N TYR A 91 -7.73 -6.99 -0.13
CA TYR A 91 -8.76 -7.07 0.93
C TYR A 91 -9.15 -8.50 1.24
N VAL A 92 -9.09 -9.36 0.23
CA VAL A 92 -9.50 -10.76 0.23
C VAL A 92 -8.40 -11.64 -0.35
N GLU A 93 -8.37 -12.92 0.03
CA GLU A 93 -7.44 -13.91 -0.55
C GLU A 93 -7.94 -14.43 -1.91
N GLN A 94 -9.25 -14.44 -2.12
CA GLN A 94 -9.87 -14.79 -3.40
C GLN A 94 -11.07 -13.88 -3.66
N ASN A 95 -11.10 -13.29 -4.85
CA ASN A 95 -12.16 -12.39 -5.22
C ASN A 95 -13.51 -13.10 -5.46
N ASN A 96 -13.53 -14.29 -6.10
CA ASN A 96 -14.78 -14.91 -6.52
C ASN A 96 -14.80 -16.44 -6.41
N ILE A 97 -14.62 -16.96 -5.19
CA ILE A 97 -14.71 -18.39 -4.87
C ILE A 97 -15.95 -18.65 -4.02
N ALA A 98 -16.89 -19.45 -4.54
CA ALA A 98 -18.17 -19.74 -3.86
C ALA A 98 -18.01 -20.64 -2.64
N VAL A 99 -17.03 -21.54 -2.64
CA VAL A 99 -16.81 -22.51 -1.56
C VAL A 99 -15.45 -22.23 -0.92
N GLY A 100 -15.47 -21.85 0.36
CA GLY A 100 -14.27 -21.65 1.16
C GLY A 100 -13.55 -22.97 1.38
N GLY A 101 -12.24 -22.87 1.62
CA GLY A 101 -11.40 -24.01 1.92
C GLY A 101 -10.45 -24.39 0.79
N GLY A 102 -9.54 -25.26 1.14
CA GLY A 102 -8.41 -25.63 0.32
C GLY A 102 -7.11 -25.17 0.96
N ARG A 103 -6.04 -25.92 0.70
CA ARG A 103 -4.74 -25.66 1.32
C ARG A 103 -4.22 -24.28 0.90
N GLY A 104 -4.08 -23.37 1.87
CA GLY A 104 -3.57 -22.02 1.66
C GLY A 104 -4.64 -20.94 1.46
N TYR A 105 -5.91 -21.32 1.19
CA TYR A 105 -6.99 -20.37 0.85
C TYR A 105 -7.91 -20.03 2.02
N GLY A 106 -7.63 -20.52 3.23
CA GLY A 106 -8.43 -20.22 4.41
C GLY A 106 -9.70 -21.07 4.54
N ASP A 107 -10.57 -20.70 5.48
CA ASP A 107 -11.82 -21.39 5.79
C ASP A 107 -13.06 -20.56 5.36
N GLN A 108 -12.87 -19.41 4.74
CA GLN A 108 -13.92 -18.51 4.32
C GLN A 108 -14.04 -18.46 2.80
N ASN A 109 -15.28 -18.45 2.27
CA ASN A 109 -15.52 -18.15 0.85
C ASN A 109 -15.36 -16.64 0.56
N SER A 110 -15.32 -16.27 -0.69
CA SER A 110 -15.08 -14.88 -1.11
C SER A 110 -16.12 -13.90 -0.56
N GLU A 111 -17.41 -14.27 -0.56
CA GLU A 111 -18.46 -13.42 0.00
C GLU A 111 -18.20 -13.11 1.49
N SER A 112 -17.85 -14.13 2.27
CA SER A 112 -17.53 -13.97 3.70
C SER A 112 -16.31 -13.11 3.93
N GLN A 113 -15.28 -13.25 3.07
CA GLN A 113 -14.06 -12.42 3.10
C GLN A 113 -14.38 -10.97 2.78
N TRP A 114 -15.09 -10.69 1.69
CA TRP A 114 -15.51 -9.33 1.31
C TRP A 114 -16.38 -8.67 2.36
N ARG A 115 -17.36 -9.40 2.91
CA ARG A 115 -18.19 -8.91 4.02
C ARG A 115 -17.37 -8.56 5.26
N SER A 116 -16.35 -9.35 5.57
CA SER A 116 -15.42 -9.08 6.67
C SER A 116 -14.61 -7.81 6.43
N ALA A 117 -14.01 -7.67 5.25
CA ALA A 117 -13.27 -6.47 4.87
C ALA A 117 -14.16 -5.21 4.91
N LYS A 118 -15.38 -5.30 4.34
CA LYS A 118 -16.36 -4.20 4.39
C LYS A 118 -16.73 -3.85 5.83
N ARG A 119 -17.04 -4.83 6.67
CA ARG A 119 -17.38 -4.60 8.09
C ARG A 119 -16.26 -3.87 8.82
N ALA A 120 -15.01 -4.29 8.62
CA ALA A 120 -13.86 -3.65 9.26
C ALA A 120 -13.68 -2.20 8.81
N LEU A 121 -13.77 -1.92 7.51
CA LEU A 121 -13.47 -0.59 6.95
C LEU A 121 -14.63 0.39 7.05
N GLN A 122 -15.89 -0.08 7.06
CA GLN A 122 -17.07 0.81 7.16
C GLN A 122 -17.12 1.61 8.47
N VAL A 123 -16.33 1.27 9.47
CA VAL A 123 -16.26 2.04 10.73
C VAL A 123 -15.76 3.48 10.50
N PHE A 124 -15.14 3.74 9.35
CA PHE A 124 -14.66 5.06 8.92
C PHE A 124 -15.74 5.87 8.19
N ASP A 125 -16.83 5.26 7.73
CA ASP A 125 -17.87 5.93 6.95
C ASP A 125 -18.46 7.10 7.75
N GLY A 126 -18.36 8.33 7.21
CA GLY A 126 -18.75 9.57 7.86
C GLY A 126 -17.86 10.02 9.04
N VAL A 127 -16.73 9.34 9.29
CA VAL A 127 -15.81 9.63 10.41
C VAL A 127 -14.44 10.08 9.94
N ILE A 128 -13.85 9.38 8.99
CA ILE A 128 -12.55 9.67 8.37
C ILE A 128 -12.67 9.33 6.88
N PRO A 129 -12.24 10.20 5.94
CA PRO A 129 -12.21 9.83 4.52
C PRO A 129 -11.24 8.68 4.26
N THR A 130 -11.53 7.89 3.23
CA THR A 130 -10.77 6.69 2.88
C THR A 130 -10.30 6.75 1.43
N VAL A 131 -9.09 6.25 1.16
CA VAL A 131 -8.53 6.07 -0.18
C VAL A 131 -8.02 4.65 -0.31
N PHE A 132 -8.48 3.94 -1.32
CA PHE A 132 -8.27 2.52 -1.51
C PHE A 132 -7.54 2.24 -2.82
N ALA A 133 -6.47 1.42 -2.80
CA ALA A 133 -5.97 0.72 -3.97
C ALA A 133 -6.58 -0.67 -4.03
N THR A 134 -6.51 -1.33 -5.18
CA THR A 134 -6.87 -2.73 -5.34
C THR A 134 -5.64 -3.56 -5.64
N GLY A 135 -5.55 -4.77 -5.03
CA GLY A 135 -4.45 -5.70 -5.23
C GLY A 135 -4.79 -6.84 -6.20
N ASN A 136 -3.84 -7.74 -6.42
CA ASN A 136 -4.02 -8.86 -7.36
C ASN A 136 -5.09 -9.86 -6.89
N HIS A 137 -5.24 -10.06 -5.58
CA HIS A 137 -6.24 -10.95 -5.01
C HIS A 137 -7.66 -10.39 -5.05
N ASP A 138 -7.82 -9.10 -5.33
CA ASP A 138 -9.12 -8.44 -5.49
C ASP A 138 -9.69 -8.60 -6.91
N TYR A 139 -8.98 -9.31 -7.82
CA TYR A 139 -9.36 -9.51 -9.22
C TYR A 139 -9.41 -10.97 -9.64
N GLY A 140 -10.20 -11.26 -10.68
CA GLY A 140 -10.39 -12.58 -11.26
C GLY A 140 -11.15 -13.52 -10.35
N GLU A 141 -10.87 -14.80 -10.43
CA GLU A 141 -11.42 -15.80 -9.51
C GLU A 141 -10.62 -15.82 -8.20
N ARG A 142 -9.29 -15.92 -8.30
CA ARG A 142 -8.38 -16.07 -7.16
C ARG A 142 -7.38 -14.93 -7.05
N SER A 143 -6.65 -14.67 -8.13
CA SER A 143 -5.55 -13.72 -8.12
C SER A 143 -5.22 -13.23 -9.54
N ALA A 144 -5.89 -12.19 -9.99
CA ALA A 144 -5.64 -11.47 -11.24
C ALA A 144 -5.65 -12.35 -12.52
N GLU A 145 -6.52 -13.37 -12.57
CA GLU A 145 -6.75 -14.14 -13.79
C GLU A 145 -7.39 -13.29 -14.90
N ASP A 146 -8.19 -12.32 -14.50
CA ASP A 146 -8.81 -11.30 -15.36
C ASP A 146 -9.06 -10.03 -14.54
N ARG A 147 -9.79 -9.05 -15.11
CA ARG A 147 -10.09 -7.77 -14.45
C ARG A 147 -11.48 -7.68 -13.85
N THR A 148 -12.16 -8.80 -13.65
CA THR A 148 -13.42 -8.83 -12.91
C THR A 148 -13.12 -8.66 -11.42
N THR A 149 -13.93 -7.84 -10.72
CA THR A 149 -13.76 -7.61 -9.30
C THR A 149 -15.11 -7.40 -8.62
N GLN A 150 -15.25 -7.89 -7.39
CA GLN A 150 -16.37 -7.59 -6.52
C GLN A 150 -16.11 -6.33 -5.67
N PHE A 151 -14.92 -5.73 -5.75
CA PHE A 151 -14.56 -4.56 -4.96
C PHE A 151 -15.62 -3.46 -5.01
N ASN A 152 -16.13 -3.14 -6.20
CA ASN A 152 -17.12 -2.07 -6.39
C ASN A 152 -18.50 -2.38 -5.80
N ASP A 153 -18.83 -3.63 -5.56
CA ASP A 153 -20.09 -4.05 -4.92
C ASP A 153 -20.02 -3.79 -3.40
N TYR A 154 -18.84 -3.96 -2.81
CA TYR A 154 -18.60 -3.72 -1.39
C TYR A 154 -18.17 -2.29 -1.08
N PHE A 155 -17.43 -1.66 -1.98
CA PHE A 155 -16.95 -0.28 -1.85
C PHE A 155 -17.39 0.57 -3.06
N PRO A 156 -18.69 0.82 -3.21
CA PRO A 156 -19.16 1.73 -4.25
C PRO A 156 -18.62 3.14 -4.03
N LEU A 157 -18.61 3.97 -5.07
CA LEU A 157 -18.05 5.33 -5.03
C LEU A 157 -18.54 6.15 -3.81
N THR A 158 -19.78 5.97 -3.43
CA THR A 158 -20.43 6.69 -2.33
C THR A 158 -20.45 5.93 -1.01
N HIS A 159 -19.60 4.89 -0.83
CA HIS A 159 -19.58 4.10 0.41
C HIS A 159 -19.29 4.95 1.64
N ASN A 160 -18.43 5.96 1.52
CA ASN A 160 -18.07 6.87 2.58
C ASN A 160 -18.35 8.32 2.15
N PRO A 161 -19.30 9.04 2.77
CA PRO A 161 -19.68 10.39 2.35
C PRO A 161 -18.55 11.42 2.52
N LEU A 162 -17.55 11.18 3.39
CA LEU A 162 -16.36 12.04 3.48
C LEU A 162 -15.38 11.78 2.33
N THR A 163 -15.45 10.63 1.69
CA THR A 163 -14.70 10.36 0.45
C THR A 163 -15.48 10.89 -0.75
N CYS A 164 -16.73 10.49 -0.93
CA CYS A 164 -17.62 10.97 -1.98
C CYS A 164 -19.08 10.84 -1.54
N ASP A 165 -19.80 11.96 -1.48
CA ASP A 165 -21.22 11.97 -1.11
C ASP A 165 -22.17 11.84 -2.31
N GLY A 166 -21.61 11.71 -3.52
CA GLY A 166 -22.38 11.67 -4.77
C GLY A 166 -23.01 12.99 -5.20
N LYS A 167 -22.76 14.08 -4.46
CA LYS A 167 -23.34 15.44 -4.70
C LYS A 167 -22.25 16.50 -4.90
N GLY A 168 -21.00 16.09 -5.00
CA GLY A 168 -19.83 16.98 -5.16
C GLY A 168 -19.14 17.34 -3.84
N GLY A 169 -19.53 16.73 -2.74
CA GLY A 169 -18.83 16.81 -1.45
C GLY A 169 -17.86 15.65 -1.24
N GLY A 170 -17.06 15.74 -0.18
CA GLY A 170 -15.99 14.81 0.12
C GLY A 170 -14.66 15.19 -0.53
N ILE A 171 -13.70 14.26 -0.50
CA ILE A 171 -12.35 14.48 -1.03
C ILE A 171 -12.17 13.96 -2.47
N PHE A 172 -13.11 13.15 -2.96
CA PHE A 172 -13.05 12.59 -4.31
C PHE A 172 -13.08 13.69 -5.37
N LEU A 173 -12.16 13.63 -6.31
CA LEU A 173 -12.05 14.59 -7.39
C LEU A 173 -12.63 14.06 -8.71
N GLU A 174 -12.04 12.97 -9.21
CA GLU A 174 -12.42 12.33 -10.47
C GLU A 174 -11.78 10.94 -10.60
N GLY A 175 -12.24 10.16 -11.57
CA GLY A 175 -11.56 8.97 -12.10
C GLY A 175 -11.19 9.16 -13.57
N PRO A 176 -10.48 8.19 -14.19
CA PRO A 176 -10.22 8.22 -15.62
C PRO A 176 -11.53 8.22 -16.42
N PRO A 177 -11.52 8.68 -17.68
CA PRO A 177 -12.68 8.56 -18.54
C PRO A 177 -13.18 7.12 -18.57
N ALA A 178 -14.42 6.92 -18.16
CA ALA A 178 -14.99 5.58 -18.02
C ALA A 178 -15.10 4.91 -19.38
N ARG A 179 -14.41 3.79 -19.59
CA ARG A 179 -14.58 2.96 -20.79
C ARG A 179 -15.98 2.30 -20.86
N GLU A 180 -16.64 2.14 -19.69
CA GLU A 180 -17.96 1.49 -19.53
C GLU A 180 -18.99 2.37 -18.78
N GLY A 181 -18.78 3.68 -18.75
CA GLY A 181 -19.77 4.63 -18.23
C GLY A 181 -19.83 4.78 -16.71
N LYS A 182 -19.04 4.04 -15.92
CA LYS A 182 -19.00 4.15 -14.45
C LYS A 182 -17.63 4.57 -13.95
N VAL A 183 -17.60 5.57 -13.10
CA VAL A 183 -16.42 5.91 -12.29
C VAL A 183 -16.43 5.03 -11.05
N THR A 184 -15.31 4.37 -10.77
CA THR A 184 -15.12 3.48 -9.61
C THR A 184 -13.93 3.94 -8.79
N LEU A 185 -13.78 3.38 -7.57
CA LEU A 185 -12.65 3.69 -6.70
C LEU A 185 -11.37 2.94 -7.07
N GLU A 186 -11.41 1.99 -8.01
CA GLU A 186 -10.21 1.28 -8.48
C GLU A 186 -9.17 2.24 -9.06
N ASN A 187 -9.63 3.30 -9.73
CA ASN A 187 -8.81 4.37 -10.28
C ASN A 187 -9.44 5.70 -9.91
N ALA A 188 -8.89 6.39 -8.95
CA ALA A 188 -9.50 7.60 -8.44
C ALA A 188 -8.47 8.61 -7.93
N ALA A 189 -8.81 9.88 -8.07
CA ALA A 189 -8.04 11.00 -7.56
C ALA A 189 -8.81 11.73 -6.46
N TYR A 190 -8.06 12.22 -5.50
CA TYR A 190 -8.60 12.87 -4.30
C TYR A 190 -7.80 14.14 -3.99
N VAL A 191 -8.49 15.17 -3.52
CA VAL A 191 -7.86 16.40 -3.03
C VAL A 191 -8.22 16.59 -1.57
N LEU A 192 -7.20 16.76 -0.75
CA LEU A 192 -7.37 17.03 0.68
C LEU A 192 -6.67 18.32 1.05
N LYS A 193 -7.37 19.15 1.82
CA LYS A 193 -6.77 20.30 2.49
C LYS A 193 -6.18 19.86 3.82
N VAL A 194 -4.88 20.14 4.01
CA VAL A 194 -4.17 19.85 5.25
C VAL A 194 -3.92 21.14 6.00
N SER A 195 -4.53 21.27 7.18
CA SER A 195 -4.34 22.46 8.01
C SER A 195 -2.88 22.63 8.42
N GLY A 196 -2.28 23.77 8.09
CA GLY A 196 -0.89 24.07 8.39
C GLY A 196 0.15 23.37 7.50
N GLY A 197 -0.28 22.68 6.45
CA GLY A 197 0.58 22.00 5.49
C GLY A 197 0.23 22.27 4.04
N ARG A 198 0.86 21.56 3.12
CA ARG A 198 0.51 21.58 1.69
C ARG A 198 -0.74 20.73 1.45
N ASP A 199 -1.64 21.22 0.60
CA ASP A 199 -2.77 20.41 0.14
C ASP A 199 -2.25 19.15 -0.59
N LEU A 200 -2.96 18.05 -0.44
CA LEU A 200 -2.58 16.76 -1.03
C LEU A 200 -3.38 16.51 -2.31
N LEU A 201 -2.70 15.98 -3.32
CA LEU A 201 -3.31 15.31 -4.46
C LEU A 201 -2.95 13.83 -4.35
N VAL A 202 -3.92 12.99 -3.99
CA VAL A 202 -3.73 11.55 -3.89
C VAL A 202 -4.34 10.88 -5.10
N VAL A 203 -3.60 9.99 -5.74
CA VAL A 203 -4.08 9.16 -6.85
C VAL A 203 -3.91 7.70 -6.47
N ALA A 204 -5.00 6.96 -6.45
CA ALA A 204 -5.00 5.50 -6.32
C ALA A 204 -5.22 4.86 -7.69
N LEU A 205 -4.44 3.83 -8.00
CA LEU A 205 -4.53 3.11 -9.28
C LEU A 205 -4.85 1.63 -9.05
N GLU A 206 -5.51 1.03 -10.04
CA GLU A 206 -5.83 -0.40 -10.09
C GLU A 206 -4.57 -1.28 -10.04
N TRP A 207 -4.74 -2.53 -9.66
CA TRP A 207 -3.70 -3.55 -9.84
C TRP A 207 -3.21 -3.61 -11.28
N ALA A 208 -1.86 -3.68 -11.47
CA ALA A 208 -1.26 -3.73 -12.81
C ALA A 208 -1.86 -2.65 -13.74
N PRO A 209 -1.68 -1.35 -13.44
CA PRO A 209 -2.43 -0.28 -14.07
C PRO A 209 -2.20 -0.23 -15.57
N ARG A 210 -3.29 -0.07 -16.30
CA ARG A 210 -3.29 -0.01 -17.77
C ARG A 210 -2.78 1.35 -18.25
N ARG A 211 -2.24 1.37 -19.46
CA ARG A 211 -1.65 2.59 -20.06
C ARG A 211 -2.58 3.80 -19.99
N PHE A 212 -3.86 3.64 -20.34
CA PHE A 212 -4.79 4.78 -20.34
C PHE A 212 -5.02 5.37 -18.93
N VAL A 213 -4.92 4.53 -17.89
CA VAL A 213 -5.03 4.96 -16.49
C VAL A 213 -3.78 5.74 -16.08
N VAL A 214 -2.61 5.25 -16.47
CA VAL A 214 -1.33 5.92 -16.22
C VAL A 214 -1.25 7.26 -16.96
N ASP A 215 -1.70 7.32 -18.21
CA ASP A 215 -1.78 8.55 -19.00
C ASP A 215 -2.72 9.57 -18.36
N TRP A 216 -3.91 9.14 -17.92
CA TRP A 216 -4.84 9.98 -17.16
C TRP A 216 -4.20 10.54 -15.89
N ALA A 217 -3.55 9.70 -15.08
CA ALA A 217 -2.89 10.14 -13.86
C ALA A 217 -1.80 11.19 -14.15
N ARG A 218 -0.99 10.98 -15.19
CA ARG A 218 0.04 11.93 -15.62
C ARG A 218 -0.56 13.28 -16.03
N GLU A 219 -1.62 13.27 -16.83
CA GLU A 219 -2.33 14.48 -17.25
C GLU A 219 -2.96 15.21 -16.05
N LEU A 220 -3.51 14.48 -15.10
CA LEU A 220 -4.09 15.02 -13.89
C LEU A 220 -3.03 15.76 -13.04
N PHE A 221 -1.91 15.12 -12.75
CA PHE A 221 -0.82 15.73 -11.97
C PHE A 221 -0.23 16.96 -12.66
N ALA A 222 -0.23 16.99 -13.99
CA ALA A 222 0.30 18.11 -14.78
C ALA A 222 -0.62 19.34 -14.80
N ARG A 223 -1.84 19.26 -14.29
CA ARG A 223 -2.77 20.41 -14.29
C ARG A 223 -2.22 21.55 -13.42
N PRO A 224 -2.17 22.80 -13.92
CA PRO A 224 -1.56 23.94 -13.20
C PRO A 224 -2.10 24.15 -11.78
N ARG A 225 -3.38 23.85 -11.55
CA ARG A 225 -4.01 24.00 -10.23
C ARG A 225 -3.41 23.08 -9.16
N PHE A 226 -2.69 22.00 -9.54
CA PHE A 226 -2.12 21.04 -8.61
C PHE A 226 -0.59 21.15 -8.46
N ARG A 227 0.05 22.11 -9.13
CA ARG A 227 1.52 22.24 -9.12
C ARG A 227 2.12 22.36 -7.71
N ASP A 228 1.36 22.97 -6.79
CA ASP A 228 1.80 23.24 -5.41
C ASP A 228 1.29 22.18 -4.42
N HIS A 229 0.45 21.22 -4.87
CA HIS A 229 0.01 20.11 -4.04
C HIS A 229 1.15 19.11 -3.85
N LEU A 230 1.16 18.46 -2.70
CA LEU A 230 1.99 17.28 -2.49
C LEU A 230 1.29 16.06 -3.09
N GLY A 231 1.86 15.51 -4.15
CA GLY A 231 1.32 14.35 -4.84
C GLY A 231 1.69 13.04 -4.13
N ILE A 232 0.71 12.17 -3.96
CA ILE A 232 0.86 10.82 -3.43
C ILE A 232 0.27 9.84 -4.44
N LEU A 233 1.05 8.82 -4.81
CA LEU A 233 0.58 7.66 -5.56
C LEU A 233 0.38 6.51 -4.58
N LEU A 234 -0.84 5.97 -4.53
CA LEU A 234 -1.18 4.74 -3.83
C LEU A 234 -1.37 3.64 -4.88
N ILE A 235 -0.60 2.59 -4.80
CA ILE A 235 -0.59 1.49 -5.75
C ILE A 235 -0.26 0.18 -5.01
N HIS A 236 -0.81 -0.96 -5.43
CA HIS A 236 -0.59 -2.21 -4.73
C HIS A 236 0.83 -2.75 -4.88
N ASP A 237 1.39 -2.76 -6.11
CA ASP A 237 2.76 -3.20 -6.36
C ASP A 237 3.62 -2.09 -6.99
N TYR A 238 4.84 -1.89 -6.44
CA TYR A 238 5.76 -0.90 -6.97
C TYR A 238 7.22 -1.15 -6.53
N LEU A 239 7.49 -1.16 -5.21
CA LEU A 239 8.82 -1.32 -4.63
C LEU A 239 8.94 -2.70 -3.99
N LEU A 240 10.08 -3.35 -4.22
CA LEU A 240 10.44 -4.64 -3.63
C LEU A 240 11.13 -4.48 -2.27
N PRO A 241 11.19 -5.52 -1.43
CA PRO A 241 11.97 -5.51 -0.19
C PRO A 241 13.48 -5.31 -0.41
N SER A 242 13.98 -5.52 -1.61
CA SER A 242 15.36 -5.22 -2.03
C SER A 242 15.62 -3.73 -2.27
N ASN A 243 14.60 -2.87 -2.17
CA ASN A 243 14.59 -1.47 -2.56
C ASN A 243 14.77 -1.23 -4.07
N LEU A 244 14.65 -2.25 -4.90
CA LEU A 244 14.46 -2.09 -6.34
C LEU A 244 12.97 -1.89 -6.64
N ARG A 245 12.64 -1.13 -7.67
CA ARG A 245 11.30 -1.14 -8.23
C ARG A 245 11.06 -2.47 -8.92
N ASP A 246 9.83 -2.99 -8.85
CA ASP A 246 9.51 -4.22 -9.55
C ASP A 246 9.71 -4.04 -11.05
N GLY A 247 10.35 -5.01 -11.71
CA GLY A 247 10.76 -4.95 -13.11
C GLY A 247 12.06 -4.19 -13.39
N GLN A 248 12.67 -3.51 -12.42
CA GLN A 248 13.90 -2.72 -12.63
C GLN A 248 15.12 -3.57 -13.02
N ASP A 249 15.18 -4.82 -12.58
CA ASP A 249 16.21 -5.78 -12.96
C ASP A 249 15.96 -6.46 -14.32
N GLY A 250 14.84 -6.12 -14.98
CA GLY A 250 14.37 -6.71 -16.24
C GLY A 250 13.64 -8.06 -16.06
N ASN A 251 13.50 -8.56 -14.84
CA ASN A 251 12.84 -9.85 -14.58
C ASN A 251 11.33 -9.71 -14.40
N ARG A 252 10.60 -9.46 -15.48
CA ARG A 252 9.13 -9.37 -15.53
C ARG A 252 8.42 -10.71 -15.40
N GLN A 253 9.15 -11.82 -15.42
CA GLN A 253 8.60 -13.16 -15.21
C GLN A 253 8.74 -13.64 -13.75
N ARG A 254 9.15 -12.77 -12.85
CA ARG A 254 9.18 -13.04 -11.42
C ARG A 254 7.74 -13.26 -10.91
N PRO A 255 7.48 -14.37 -10.18
CA PRO A 255 6.20 -14.52 -9.49
C PRO A 255 5.92 -13.30 -8.59
N GLY A 256 4.76 -12.69 -8.75
CA GLY A 256 4.38 -11.44 -8.10
C GLY A 256 4.46 -10.22 -9.00
N ASN A 257 5.36 -10.16 -9.99
CA ASN A 257 5.39 -9.03 -10.94
C ASN A 257 4.06 -8.92 -11.72
N PRO A 258 3.50 -7.72 -11.92
CA PRO A 258 2.26 -7.50 -12.69
C PRO A 258 2.23 -8.20 -14.05
N HIS A 259 3.36 -8.27 -14.78
CA HIS A 259 3.44 -8.93 -16.07
C HIS A 259 3.44 -10.47 -16.00
N TRP A 260 3.67 -11.07 -14.83
CA TRP A 260 3.60 -12.52 -14.63
C TRP A 260 2.15 -13.02 -14.59
N TYR A 261 1.21 -12.18 -14.14
CA TYR A 261 -0.21 -12.52 -14.04
C TYR A 261 -0.89 -12.49 -15.40
N LYS A 262 -2.05 -13.17 -15.53
CA LYS A 262 -2.83 -13.18 -16.78
C LYS A 262 -3.28 -11.78 -17.19
N THR A 263 -3.62 -10.92 -16.22
CA THR A 263 -3.92 -9.51 -16.50
C THR A 263 -2.75 -8.75 -17.13
N GLY A 264 -1.51 -9.18 -16.89
CA GLY A 264 -0.31 -8.61 -17.52
C GLY A 264 -0.11 -8.98 -18.99
N LEU A 265 -0.77 -10.05 -19.45
CA LEU A 265 -0.65 -10.52 -20.83
C LEU A 265 -1.34 -9.61 -21.86
N THR A 266 -2.12 -8.63 -21.43
CA THR A 266 -2.77 -7.64 -22.30
C THR A 266 -1.78 -6.68 -22.97
N GLY A 267 -0.53 -6.59 -22.47
CA GLY A 267 0.55 -5.79 -23.05
C GLY A 267 0.44 -4.27 -22.82
N ASP A 268 -0.54 -3.83 -22.04
CA ASP A 268 -0.74 -2.41 -21.69
C ASP A 268 -0.58 -2.11 -20.19
N THR A 269 -0.15 -3.11 -19.41
CA THR A 269 0.07 -3.02 -17.98
C THR A 269 1.43 -2.41 -17.64
N HIS A 270 1.55 -1.90 -16.40
CA HIS A 270 2.76 -1.31 -15.87
C HIS A 270 3.14 -2.01 -14.55
N ASP A 271 4.41 -2.35 -14.41
CA ASP A 271 5.06 -2.69 -13.15
C ASP A 271 5.65 -1.44 -12.47
N GLY A 272 6.39 -1.64 -11.36
CA GLY A 272 6.96 -0.53 -10.61
C GLY A 272 7.96 0.31 -11.41
N GLU A 273 8.81 -0.31 -12.24
CA GLU A 273 9.76 0.42 -13.08
C GLU A 273 9.06 1.12 -14.26
N ASP A 274 8.05 0.48 -14.86
CA ASP A 274 7.24 1.11 -15.90
C ASP A 274 6.53 2.36 -15.36
N LEU A 275 5.95 2.29 -14.15
CA LEU A 275 5.33 3.44 -13.48
C LEU A 275 6.33 4.55 -13.16
N TRP A 276 7.55 4.20 -12.73
CA TRP A 276 8.61 5.19 -12.55
C TRP A 276 8.90 5.93 -13.84
N GLN A 277 9.09 5.21 -14.95
CA GLN A 277 9.43 5.79 -16.24
C GLN A 277 8.27 6.56 -16.90
N ALA A 278 7.04 6.05 -16.77
CA ALA A 278 5.88 6.63 -17.46
C ALA A 278 5.23 7.79 -16.70
N LEU A 279 5.24 7.74 -15.34
CA LEU A 279 4.49 8.63 -14.48
C LEU A 279 5.38 9.33 -13.44
N VAL A 280 5.98 8.55 -12.52
CA VAL A 280 6.49 9.10 -11.25
C VAL A 280 7.63 10.09 -11.46
N ARG A 281 8.68 9.70 -12.18
CA ARG A 281 9.83 10.60 -12.43
C ARG A 281 9.47 11.85 -13.23
N LYS A 282 8.44 11.78 -14.07
CA LYS A 282 7.98 12.87 -14.93
C LYS A 282 7.04 13.86 -14.25
N THR A 283 6.67 13.59 -13.00
CA THR A 283 5.65 14.33 -12.27
C THR A 283 6.30 15.19 -11.18
N PRO A 284 6.44 16.53 -11.38
CA PRO A 284 7.22 17.41 -10.50
C PRO A 284 6.71 17.48 -9.06
N ASN A 285 5.40 17.34 -8.86
CA ASN A 285 4.74 17.47 -7.56
C ASN A 285 4.46 16.11 -6.89
N LEU A 286 4.70 14.96 -7.55
CA LEU A 286 4.59 13.64 -6.94
C LEU A 286 5.81 13.38 -6.05
N ARG A 287 5.58 13.20 -4.76
CA ARG A 287 6.63 13.12 -3.75
C ARG A 287 6.62 11.82 -2.94
N LEU A 288 5.48 11.13 -2.93
CA LEU A 288 5.31 9.86 -2.21
C LEU A 288 4.72 8.79 -3.13
N VAL A 289 5.27 7.58 -3.04
CA VAL A 289 4.68 6.35 -3.59
C VAL A 289 4.57 5.36 -2.45
N LEU A 290 3.37 4.82 -2.23
CA LEU A 290 3.06 3.86 -1.18
C LEU A 290 2.56 2.57 -1.81
N ASN A 291 3.09 1.42 -1.38
CA ASN A 291 2.68 0.12 -1.88
C ASN A 291 2.78 -1.01 -0.84
N GLY A 292 1.96 -2.05 -1.04
CA GLY A 292 1.91 -3.32 -0.34
C GLY A 292 2.52 -4.47 -1.16
N HIS A 293 1.75 -5.54 -1.33
CA HIS A 293 1.99 -6.72 -2.15
C HIS A 293 3.17 -7.59 -1.69
N GLU A 294 4.37 -7.06 -1.68
CA GLU A 294 5.60 -7.81 -1.50
C GLU A 294 5.90 -8.12 -0.03
N MET A 295 6.09 -9.40 0.27
CA MET A 295 6.42 -9.88 1.61
C MET A 295 7.95 -9.79 1.88
N GLY A 296 8.64 -10.88 2.07
CA GLY A 296 10.09 -10.90 2.33
C GLY A 296 10.48 -10.15 3.61
N ALA A 297 11.18 -9.03 3.49
CA ALA A 297 11.52 -8.18 4.64
C ALA A 297 10.36 -7.28 5.12
N HIS A 298 9.18 -7.36 4.49
CA HIS A 298 7.94 -6.65 4.82
C HIS A 298 7.97 -5.13 4.62
N VAL A 299 9.14 -4.54 4.44
CA VAL A 299 9.37 -3.12 4.24
C VAL A 299 10.44 -2.88 3.19
N GLY A 300 10.29 -1.78 2.47
CA GLY A 300 11.29 -1.22 1.58
C GLY A 300 11.22 0.30 1.61
N TYR A 301 12.35 0.94 1.42
CA TYR A 301 12.43 2.40 1.27
C TYR A 301 13.46 2.77 0.23
N ARG A 302 13.06 3.65 -0.67
CA ARG A 302 13.93 4.20 -1.69
C ARG A 302 13.62 5.67 -1.92
N GLN A 303 14.68 6.46 -2.17
CA GLN A 303 14.56 7.83 -2.58
C GLN A 303 15.32 8.02 -3.89
N ASP A 304 14.64 8.53 -4.91
CA ASP A 304 15.25 8.98 -6.16
C ASP A 304 14.83 10.42 -6.47
N ALA A 305 15.64 11.11 -7.24
CA ALA A 305 15.25 12.41 -7.79
C ALA A 305 14.37 12.22 -9.04
N ASN A 306 13.28 12.96 -9.14
CA ASN A 306 12.49 13.05 -10.37
C ASN A 306 13.19 13.94 -11.41
N ASP A 307 12.61 14.09 -12.60
CA ASP A 307 13.22 14.80 -13.73
C ASP A 307 13.47 16.30 -13.47
N VAL A 308 12.88 16.88 -12.41
CA VAL A 308 13.15 18.26 -11.96
C VAL A 308 14.01 18.32 -10.69
N GLY A 309 14.64 17.22 -10.31
CA GLY A 309 15.59 17.13 -9.19
C GLY A 309 14.95 17.06 -7.80
N LYS A 310 13.62 16.92 -7.71
CA LYS A 310 12.93 16.78 -6.41
C LYS A 310 12.92 15.32 -5.94
N ALA A 311 13.17 15.09 -4.65
CA ALA A 311 13.13 13.77 -4.06
C ALA A 311 11.72 13.16 -4.13
N VAL A 312 11.63 11.89 -4.53
CA VAL A 312 10.44 11.04 -4.45
C VAL A 312 10.75 9.91 -3.48
N HIS A 313 9.95 9.80 -2.42
CA HIS A 313 10.07 8.78 -1.39
C HIS A 313 9.12 7.62 -1.74
N GLN A 314 9.68 6.44 -1.95
CA GLN A 314 8.99 5.23 -2.38
C GLN A 314 9.03 4.24 -1.22
N MET A 315 7.87 3.76 -0.77
CA MET A 315 7.75 3.02 0.48
C MET A 315 6.90 1.77 0.27
N LEU A 316 7.51 0.60 0.48
CA LEU A 316 6.81 -0.67 0.64
C LEU A 316 6.48 -0.87 2.11
N PHE A 317 5.25 -1.30 2.38
CA PHE A 317 4.86 -1.83 3.68
C PHE A 317 3.85 -2.98 3.53
N ASN A 318 4.27 -4.19 3.85
CA ASN A 318 3.38 -5.35 3.85
C ASN A 318 3.66 -6.29 5.03
N ALA A 319 2.83 -6.24 6.05
CA ALA A 319 2.98 -7.04 7.27
C ALA A 319 2.28 -8.41 7.22
N GLN A 320 1.59 -8.77 6.14
CA GLN A 320 0.72 -9.95 6.06
C GLN A 320 1.43 -11.28 6.38
N GLY A 321 2.77 -11.35 6.23
CA GLY A 321 3.58 -12.52 6.57
C GLY A 321 3.95 -12.65 8.04
N LEU A 322 3.75 -11.60 8.84
CA LEU A 322 4.07 -11.61 10.26
C LEU A 322 3.02 -12.38 11.09
N GLY A 323 3.37 -12.73 12.33
CA GLY A 323 2.46 -13.46 13.20
C GLY A 323 2.02 -14.83 12.66
N GLY A 324 2.88 -15.47 11.83
CA GLY A 324 2.55 -16.71 11.12
C GLY A 324 1.69 -16.48 9.87
N GLY A 325 1.36 -15.24 9.54
CA GLY A 325 0.76 -14.77 8.30
C GLY A 325 -0.37 -15.64 7.76
N SER A 326 -0.11 -16.21 6.60
CA SER A 326 -1.05 -17.01 5.80
C SER A 326 -1.23 -18.47 6.30
N ASP A 327 -0.47 -18.93 7.30
CA ASP A 327 -0.68 -20.25 7.90
C ASP A 327 -1.99 -20.29 8.69
N HIS A 328 -2.67 -21.45 8.71
CA HIS A 328 -3.91 -21.64 9.48
C HIS A 328 -3.73 -21.41 10.99
N ARG A 329 -2.50 -21.46 11.50
CA ARG A 329 -2.15 -21.12 12.88
C ARG A 329 -1.73 -19.67 13.06
N GLY A 330 -1.48 -18.96 11.95
CA GLY A 330 -1.13 -17.54 11.96
C GLY A 330 -2.30 -16.63 12.34
N ASN A 331 -1.98 -15.37 12.63
CA ASN A 331 -2.95 -14.35 13.01
C ASN A 331 -3.18 -13.27 11.94
N GLY A 332 -2.69 -13.51 10.72
CA GLY A 332 -2.95 -12.66 9.56
C GLY A 332 -2.02 -11.47 9.35
N GLY A 333 -1.02 -11.25 10.18
CA GLY A 333 -0.11 -10.11 10.02
C GLY A 333 0.19 -9.37 11.33
N ASP A 334 -0.15 -9.96 12.47
CA ASP A 334 0.16 -9.45 13.82
C ASP A 334 -0.38 -8.02 14.12
N GLY A 335 -1.38 -7.57 13.33
CA GLY A 335 -2.08 -6.31 13.56
C GLY A 335 -1.29 -5.04 13.23
N TRP A 336 -0.22 -5.12 12.43
CA TRP A 336 0.60 -3.97 12.10
C TRP A 336 -0.07 -3.04 11.07
N LEU A 337 0.01 -1.74 11.34
CA LEU A 337 -0.34 -0.64 10.43
C LEU A 337 0.75 0.43 10.46
N ARG A 338 0.74 1.33 9.47
CA ARG A 338 1.69 2.43 9.40
C ARG A 338 1.00 3.77 9.65
N LEU A 339 1.63 4.63 10.43
CA LEU A 339 1.21 6.00 10.69
C LEU A 339 2.20 6.95 10.02
N LEU A 340 1.74 7.72 9.05
CA LEU A 340 2.49 8.72 8.31
C LEU A 340 2.08 10.10 8.86
N THR A 341 2.93 10.72 9.66
CA THR A 341 2.63 12.02 10.28
C THR A 341 3.40 13.13 9.58
N PHE A 342 2.67 14.05 8.96
CA PHE A 342 3.19 15.32 8.46
C PHE A 342 3.42 16.23 9.67
N GLU A 343 4.68 16.51 9.97
CA GLU A 343 5.05 17.31 11.13
C GLU A 343 4.69 18.79 10.95
N PRO A 344 4.53 19.56 12.05
CA PRO A 344 4.12 20.97 11.98
C PRO A 344 5.11 21.89 11.24
N ASP A 345 6.34 21.43 10.98
CA ASP A 345 7.34 22.17 10.20
C ASP A 345 7.01 22.28 8.70
N GLY A 346 5.96 21.58 8.25
CA GLY A 346 5.50 21.56 6.85
C GLY A 346 6.41 20.81 5.88
N ARG A 347 7.47 20.16 6.35
CA ARG A 347 8.46 19.46 5.52
C ARG A 347 8.77 18.04 5.97
N THR A 348 8.73 17.74 7.25
CA THR A 348 9.08 16.41 7.77
C THR A 348 7.87 15.48 7.72
N LEU A 349 8.06 14.28 7.15
CA LEU A 349 7.13 13.16 7.27
C LEU A 349 7.73 12.11 8.20
N SER A 350 7.12 11.90 9.35
CA SER A 350 7.49 10.83 10.29
C SER A 350 6.72 9.56 9.95
N VAL A 351 7.45 8.46 9.77
CA VAL A 351 6.93 7.12 9.50
C VAL A 351 7.04 6.27 10.77
N ARG A 352 5.93 5.73 11.25
CA ARG A 352 5.87 4.83 12.41
C ARG A 352 5.08 3.59 12.05
N THR A 353 5.54 2.44 12.54
CA THR A 353 4.81 1.17 12.42
C THR A 353 4.33 0.77 13.80
N PHE A 354 3.03 0.53 13.91
CA PHE A 354 2.32 0.30 15.16
C PHE A 354 1.34 -0.87 15.02
N SER A 355 1.13 -1.62 16.10
CA SER A 355 0.19 -2.73 16.15
C SER A 355 -0.79 -2.61 17.32
N PRO A 356 -2.07 -2.31 17.06
CA PRO A 356 -3.13 -2.35 18.06
C PRO A 356 -3.31 -3.74 18.70
N LEU A 357 -3.12 -4.82 17.91
CA LEU A 357 -3.24 -6.18 18.42
C LEU A 357 -2.17 -6.48 19.47
N ARG A 358 -0.92 -6.14 19.18
CA ARG A 358 0.18 -6.33 20.13
C ARG A 358 0.03 -5.47 21.37
N LEU A 359 -0.48 -4.24 21.23
CA LEU A 359 -0.82 -3.38 22.36
C LEU A 359 -1.85 -4.06 23.27
N GLN A 360 -2.95 -4.56 22.70
CA GLN A 360 -3.99 -5.27 23.45
C GLN A 360 -3.43 -6.52 24.17
N GLU A 361 -2.45 -7.20 23.58
CA GLU A 361 -1.80 -8.39 24.14
C GLU A 361 -0.65 -8.07 25.11
N GLY A 362 -0.37 -6.79 25.40
CA GLY A 362 0.73 -6.36 26.27
C GLY A 362 2.12 -6.67 25.71
N ARG A 363 2.24 -6.83 24.39
CA ARG A 363 3.49 -7.08 23.66
C ARG A 363 4.09 -5.76 23.14
N PRO A 364 5.41 -5.71 22.81
CA PRO A 364 5.98 -4.57 22.08
C PRO A 364 5.18 -4.25 20.82
N HIS A 365 4.61 -3.07 20.72
CA HIS A 365 3.62 -2.67 19.71
C HIS A 365 4.08 -1.53 18.81
N TYR A 366 5.28 -1.04 18.98
CA TYR A 366 6.05 -0.23 18.04
C TYR A 366 7.19 -1.05 17.49
N TRP A 367 7.50 -0.84 16.21
CA TRP A 367 8.69 -1.43 15.61
C TRP A 367 9.78 -0.36 15.53
N ASP A 368 10.83 -0.51 16.37
CA ASP A 368 11.89 0.50 16.51
C ASP A 368 13.06 0.30 15.53
N ASP A 369 13.06 -0.73 14.68
CA ASP A 369 14.04 -0.89 13.60
C ASP A 369 13.96 0.33 12.65
N PRO A 370 15.10 0.95 12.25
CA PRO A 370 15.13 2.12 11.36
C PRO A 370 14.46 1.92 9.99
N ARG A 371 14.27 0.68 9.55
CA ARG A 371 13.53 0.37 8.32
C ARG A 371 12.01 0.54 8.50
N TRP A 372 11.53 0.44 9.74
CA TRP A 372 10.13 0.48 10.12
C TRP A 372 9.71 1.82 10.72
N ARG A 373 10.68 2.56 11.27
CA ARG A 373 10.49 3.85 11.89
C ARG A 373 11.59 4.81 11.47
N PHE A 374 11.22 5.85 10.74
CA PHE A 374 12.15 6.85 10.20
C PHE A 374 11.41 8.14 9.87
N SER A 375 12.15 9.17 9.48
CA SER A 375 11.59 10.41 8.95
C SER A 375 12.21 10.76 7.62
N VAL A 376 11.44 11.45 6.77
CA VAL A 376 11.90 11.94 5.47
C VAL A 376 11.62 13.42 5.32
N ASP A 377 12.46 14.12 4.56
CA ASP A 377 12.29 15.52 4.20
C ASP A 377 11.56 15.64 2.87
N LEU A 378 10.33 16.12 2.91
CA LEU A 378 9.51 16.33 1.71
C LEU A 378 9.94 17.59 0.92
N GLY A 379 10.89 18.35 1.43
CA GLY A 379 11.31 19.64 0.89
C GLY A 379 10.24 20.73 1.04
N ALA A 380 10.65 21.93 0.73
CA ALA A 380 9.74 23.09 0.72
C ALA A 380 8.81 23.08 -0.50
#